data_0c0539d1946dd623057b7f13a1ba66f7
#
_entry.id   0c0539d1946dd623057b7f13a1ba66f7
#
_cell.length_a   1.000
_cell.length_b   1.000
_cell.length_c   1.000
_cell.angle_alpha   90.00
_cell.angle_beta   90.00
_cell.angle_gamma   90.00
#
_symmetry.space_group_name_H-M   'P 1'
#
loop_
_entity.id
_entity.type
_entity.pdbx_description
1 polymer ?
#
loop_
_entity_poly.entity_id
_entity_poly.type
_entity_poly.pdbx_seq_one_letter_code
_entity_poly.pdbx_strand_id
1 'polypeptide(L)'
;EHKKILTADKHKIPGLRNLSHFTPMAPGVPVPLHYHSDIIELHFMVKGQRKTYVMKGGVRTSYCATGNNLFITRPYELHTTGHIAQNRCEFFAMQLDLKEHDNFLGLNQHYSNILCHRLLNMDQHLYHVGSSQISMLRTAFNLISYGTEGDSIAGVQYLTCVLASLNYLTAVPAQEEINEQLNSDIGHALKYIEQNIE
;
A
#
# COMPACT_ATOMS: atom_id res chain seq x y z
N GLU A 1 5.01 -13.30 15.28
CA GLU A 1 4.76 -12.16 14.40
C GLU A 1 3.71 -11.28 15.06
N HIS A 2 4.09 -10.08 15.51
CA HIS A 2 3.10 -9.12 16.01
C HIS A 2 2.54 -8.34 14.82
N LYS A 3 1.40 -8.82 14.31
CA LYS A 3 0.59 -8.15 13.30
C LYS A 3 -0.72 -7.75 13.96
N LYS A 4 -1.03 -6.46 13.99
CA LYS A 4 -2.34 -5.96 14.34
C LYS A 4 -3.04 -5.42 13.10
N ILE A 5 -4.29 -5.81 12.91
CA ILE A 5 -5.08 -5.48 11.73
C ILE A 5 -6.37 -4.77 12.15
N LEU A 6 -6.63 -3.63 11.52
CA LEU A 6 -7.93 -2.98 11.47
C LEU A 6 -8.62 -3.41 10.17
N THR A 7 -9.80 -3.98 10.27
CA THR A 7 -10.56 -4.44 9.10
C THR A 7 -11.81 -3.58 8.88
N ALA A 8 -12.28 -3.50 7.63
CA ALA A 8 -13.50 -2.78 7.27
C ALA A 8 -14.71 -3.23 8.09
N ASP A 9 -14.87 -4.55 8.27
CA ASP A 9 -16.00 -5.13 9.00
C ASP A 9 -16.11 -4.64 10.44
N LYS A 10 -14.96 -4.44 11.10
CA LYS A 10 -14.90 -4.03 12.49
C LYS A 10 -15.04 -2.52 12.68
N HIS A 11 -14.41 -1.73 11.84
CA HIS A 11 -14.26 -0.29 12.05
C HIS A 11 -15.17 0.56 11.16
N LYS A 12 -15.76 -0.03 10.12
CA LYS A 12 -16.75 0.60 9.21
C LYS A 12 -16.31 1.97 8.67
N ILE A 13 -15.00 2.09 8.37
CA ILE A 13 -14.44 3.31 7.76
C ILE A 13 -14.57 3.16 6.24
N PRO A 14 -15.39 4.01 5.58
CA PRO A 14 -15.63 3.90 4.15
C PRO A 14 -14.33 3.97 3.33
N GLY A 15 -14.16 3.06 2.39
CA GLY A 15 -12.97 2.98 1.53
C GLY A 15 -11.72 2.38 2.20
N LEU A 16 -11.67 2.23 3.52
CA LEU A 16 -10.56 1.55 4.21
C LEU A 16 -10.85 0.05 4.33
N ARG A 17 -10.26 -0.77 3.48
CA ARG A 17 -10.42 -2.23 3.55
C ARG A 17 -9.64 -2.84 4.72
N ASN A 18 -8.38 -2.44 4.89
CA ASN A 18 -7.61 -2.76 6.09
C ASN A 18 -6.48 -1.77 6.32
N LEU A 19 -6.06 -1.68 7.57
CA LEU A 19 -4.83 -1.02 7.99
C LEU A 19 -4.13 -1.92 8.99
N SER A 20 -2.93 -2.37 8.66
CA SER A 20 -2.15 -3.30 9.47
C SER A 20 -0.86 -2.66 9.95
N HIS A 21 -0.48 -2.90 11.19
CA HIS A 21 0.84 -2.56 11.71
C HIS A 21 1.64 -3.84 11.90
N PHE A 22 2.75 -3.94 11.20
CA PHE A 22 3.67 -5.07 11.25
C PHE A 22 4.91 -4.69 12.03
N THR A 23 5.19 -5.48 13.08
CA THR A 23 6.42 -5.39 13.90
C THR A 23 7.04 -6.77 14.00
N PRO A 24 7.57 -7.35 12.91
CA PRO A 24 8.00 -8.74 12.90
C PRO A 24 9.24 -8.96 13.80
N MET A 25 9.14 -9.99 14.63
CA MET A 25 10.25 -10.50 15.47
C MET A 25 11.20 -11.39 14.67
N ALA A 26 10.78 -11.89 13.52
CA ALA A 26 11.53 -12.79 12.62
C ALA A 26 11.46 -12.28 11.16
N PRO A 27 12.31 -12.79 10.26
CA PRO A 27 12.19 -12.53 8.85
C PRO A 27 10.77 -12.84 8.33
N GLY A 28 10.24 -11.98 7.47
CA GLY A 28 8.90 -12.14 6.92
C GLY A 28 8.82 -13.26 5.89
N VAL A 29 7.70 -14.00 5.87
CA VAL A 29 7.42 -14.99 4.83
C VAL A 29 7.26 -14.28 3.48
N PRO A 30 7.81 -14.85 2.38
CA PRO A 30 7.58 -14.32 1.05
C PRO A 30 6.09 -14.26 0.70
N VAL A 31 5.69 -13.17 0.05
CA VAL A 31 4.34 -13.04 -0.48
C VAL A 31 4.38 -13.46 -1.95
N PRO A 32 3.58 -14.46 -2.36
CA PRO A 32 3.57 -14.95 -3.75
C PRO A 32 3.10 -13.85 -4.72
N LEU A 33 3.25 -14.11 -6.01
CA LEU A 33 2.75 -13.22 -7.05
C LEU A 33 1.22 -13.14 -6.98
N HIS A 34 0.69 -11.93 -6.90
CA HIS A 34 -0.74 -11.64 -6.82
C HIS A 34 -1.04 -10.23 -7.29
N TYR A 35 -2.30 -9.91 -7.41
CA TYR A 35 -2.82 -8.55 -7.64
C TYR A 35 -4.11 -8.34 -6.85
N HIS A 36 -4.53 -7.08 -6.78
CA HIS A 36 -5.84 -6.69 -6.24
C HIS A 36 -6.64 -5.99 -7.34
N SER A 37 -7.89 -6.39 -7.57
CA SER A 37 -8.71 -5.86 -8.68
C SER A 37 -9.07 -4.38 -8.49
N ASP A 38 -9.37 -3.96 -7.27
CA ASP A 38 -9.98 -2.66 -7.00
C ASP A 38 -9.29 -1.88 -5.86
N ILE A 39 -8.15 -2.41 -5.41
CA ILE A 39 -7.45 -1.93 -4.23
C ILE A 39 -6.17 -1.23 -4.64
N ILE A 40 -5.95 -0.04 -4.11
CA ILE A 40 -4.61 0.53 -3.99
C ILE A 40 -4.00 0.06 -2.66
N GLU A 41 -2.80 -0.48 -2.70
CA GLU A 41 -2.09 -0.90 -1.50
C GLU A 41 -0.89 0.02 -1.24
N LEU A 42 -0.78 0.46 0.00
CA LEU A 42 0.20 1.44 0.47
C LEU A 42 1.01 0.81 1.60
N HIS A 43 2.34 0.72 1.44
CA HIS A 43 3.25 0.25 2.48
C HIS A 43 4.12 1.39 2.99
N PHE A 44 3.84 1.89 4.17
CA PHE A 44 4.62 2.93 4.84
C PHE A 44 5.71 2.30 5.70
N MET A 45 6.95 2.38 5.24
CA MET A 45 8.09 1.81 5.94
C MET A 45 8.52 2.68 7.12
N VAL A 46 8.50 2.10 8.32
CA VAL A 46 8.95 2.77 9.56
C VAL A 46 10.43 2.50 9.80
N LYS A 47 10.83 1.22 9.70
CA LYS A 47 12.21 0.78 10.00
C LYS A 47 12.57 -0.49 9.22
N GLY A 48 13.84 -0.61 8.89
CA GLY A 48 14.36 -1.75 8.12
C GLY A 48 14.15 -1.55 6.63
N GLN A 49 14.12 -2.65 5.88
CA GLN A 49 13.93 -2.63 4.43
C GLN A 49 13.05 -3.79 3.97
N ARG A 50 12.30 -3.55 2.88
CA ARG A 50 11.45 -4.56 2.22
C ARG A 50 11.63 -4.47 0.71
N LYS A 51 11.96 -5.59 0.09
CA LYS A 51 12.05 -5.70 -1.37
C LYS A 51 10.71 -6.16 -1.93
N THR A 52 10.22 -5.44 -2.93
CA THR A 52 8.98 -5.79 -3.66
C THR A 52 9.26 -5.70 -5.15
N TYR A 53 8.65 -6.58 -5.90
CA TYR A 53 8.74 -6.63 -7.35
C TYR A 53 7.37 -6.33 -7.95
N VAL A 54 7.33 -5.50 -8.98
CA VAL A 54 6.14 -5.23 -9.79
C VAL A 54 6.39 -5.80 -11.19
N MET A 55 5.38 -6.47 -11.73
CA MET A 55 5.41 -7.07 -13.06
C MET A 55 4.55 -6.22 -14.00
N LYS A 56 5.11 -5.79 -15.13
CA LYS A 56 4.36 -5.07 -16.16
C LYS A 56 4.90 -5.43 -17.55
N GLY A 57 4.01 -5.89 -18.43
CA GLY A 57 4.38 -6.24 -19.80
C GLY A 57 5.50 -7.29 -19.91
N GLY A 58 5.59 -8.22 -18.95
CA GLY A 58 6.66 -9.21 -18.89
C GLY A 58 7.98 -8.71 -18.30
N VAL A 59 8.07 -7.45 -17.92
CA VAL A 59 9.22 -6.86 -17.24
C VAL A 59 9.00 -6.88 -15.73
N ARG A 60 10.03 -7.29 -14.98
CA ARG A 60 10.04 -7.31 -13.53
C ARG A 60 10.92 -6.17 -13.02
N THR A 61 10.30 -5.22 -12.35
CA THR A 61 11.00 -4.10 -11.73
C THR A 61 11.10 -4.30 -10.22
N SER A 62 12.28 -4.09 -9.66
CA SER A 62 12.52 -4.25 -8.23
C SER A 62 12.58 -2.92 -7.50
N TYR A 63 11.93 -2.88 -6.34
CA TYR A 63 11.88 -1.72 -5.45
C TYR A 63 12.31 -2.16 -4.05
N CYS A 64 13.27 -1.45 -3.46
CA CYS A 64 13.67 -1.67 -2.07
C CYS A 64 13.22 -0.47 -1.21
N ALA A 65 12.09 -0.63 -0.54
CA ALA A 65 11.58 0.37 0.38
C ALA A 65 12.33 0.28 1.72
N THR A 66 12.86 1.40 2.18
CA THR A 66 13.56 1.55 3.46
C THR A 66 12.76 2.44 4.41
N GLY A 67 13.21 2.63 5.65
CA GLY A 67 12.55 3.55 6.58
C GLY A 67 12.30 4.93 5.95
N ASN A 68 11.13 5.49 6.21
CA ASN A 68 10.60 6.72 5.60
C ASN A 68 10.33 6.62 4.09
N ASN A 69 10.08 5.40 3.56
CA ASN A 69 9.55 5.23 2.22
C ASN A 69 8.07 4.81 2.27
N LEU A 70 7.34 5.21 1.23
CA LEU A 70 6.03 4.70 0.86
C LEU A 70 6.19 3.90 -0.43
N PHE A 71 5.80 2.63 -0.39
CA PHE A 71 5.67 1.80 -1.59
C PHE A 71 4.19 1.64 -1.94
N ILE A 72 3.85 1.75 -3.22
CA ILE A 72 2.47 1.75 -3.73
C ILE A 72 2.33 0.69 -4.82
N THR A 73 1.25 -0.11 -4.73
CA THR A 73 0.72 -0.89 -5.85
C THR A 73 -0.70 -0.45 -6.16
N ARG A 74 -1.04 -0.41 -7.45
CA ARG A 74 -2.33 0.03 -7.96
C ARG A 74 -3.22 -1.15 -8.28
N PRO A 75 -4.51 -0.93 -8.51
CA PRO A 75 -5.39 -1.98 -9.00
C PRO A 75 -4.79 -2.69 -10.22
N TYR A 76 -4.95 -4.02 -10.24
CA TYR A 76 -4.48 -4.93 -11.30
C TYR A 76 -2.94 -5.02 -11.49
N GLU A 77 -2.13 -4.34 -10.70
CA GLU A 77 -0.68 -4.48 -10.77
C GLU A 77 -0.22 -5.78 -10.10
N LEU A 78 0.37 -6.68 -10.89
CA LEU A 78 0.99 -7.90 -10.42
C LEU A 78 2.23 -7.58 -9.60
N HIS A 79 2.28 -8.05 -8.36
CA HIS A 79 3.40 -7.81 -7.47
C HIS A 79 3.69 -8.99 -6.53
N THR A 80 4.92 -9.03 -6.03
CA THR A 80 5.42 -10.09 -5.13
C THR A 80 6.59 -9.59 -4.29
N THR A 81 6.87 -10.25 -3.17
CA THR A 81 8.12 -10.04 -2.44
C THR A 81 9.22 -11.05 -2.82
N GLY A 82 8.98 -11.88 -3.85
CA GLY A 82 9.92 -12.88 -4.34
C GLY A 82 9.86 -14.20 -3.55
N HIS A 83 10.95 -14.95 -3.60
CA HIS A 83 11.03 -16.31 -3.02
C HIS A 83 11.83 -16.35 -1.71
N ILE A 84 12.53 -15.28 -1.36
CA ILE A 84 13.42 -15.20 -0.22
C ILE A 84 12.72 -14.51 0.94
N ALA A 85 12.92 -15.03 2.16
CA ALA A 85 12.42 -14.40 3.35
C ALA A 85 12.87 -12.93 3.44
N GLN A 86 11.95 -12.04 3.75
CA GLN A 86 12.21 -10.61 3.86
C GLN A 86 12.95 -10.30 5.16
N ASN A 87 13.83 -9.31 5.11
CA ASN A 87 14.47 -8.80 6.32
C ASN A 87 13.44 -8.34 7.36
N ARG A 88 13.86 -8.30 8.62
CA ARG A 88 13.02 -7.69 9.67
C ARG A 88 12.77 -6.21 9.33
N CYS A 89 11.51 -5.84 9.30
CA CYS A 89 11.13 -4.46 9.03
C CYS A 89 9.83 -4.11 9.77
N GLU A 90 9.71 -2.89 10.20
CA GLU A 90 8.47 -2.33 10.74
C GLU A 90 7.80 -1.49 9.65
N PHE A 91 6.51 -1.72 9.40
CA PHE A 91 5.76 -0.97 8.42
C PHE A 91 4.25 -1.01 8.70
N PHE A 92 3.54 -0.04 8.16
CA PHE A 92 2.10 -0.07 8.03
C PHE A 92 1.73 -0.49 6.61
N ALA A 93 0.83 -1.47 6.48
CA ALA A 93 0.20 -1.82 5.21
C ALA A 93 -1.25 -1.35 5.24
N MET A 94 -1.66 -0.62 4.23
CA MET A 94 -2.99 -0.07 4.07
C MET A 94 -3.56 -0.49 2.73
N GLN A 95 -4.78 -1.01 2.72
CA GLN A 95 -5.53 -1.31 1.53
C GLN A 95 -6.76 -0.41 1.46
N LEU A 96 -6.88 0.32 0.37
CA LEU A 96 -7.96 1.28 0.12
C LEU A 96 -8.77 0.82 -1.09
N ASP A 97 -10.07 0.68 -0.89
CA ASP A 97 -11.04 0.46 -1.95
C ASP A 97 -11.46 1.83 -2.51
N LEU A 98 -11.06 2.10 -3.74
CA LEU A 98 -11.32 3.39 -4.37
C LEU A 98 -12.62 3.40 -5.19
N LYS A 99 -13.42 2.32 -5.16
CA LYS A 99 -14.74 2.29 -5.81
C LYS A 99 -15.79 3.12 -5.06
N GLU A 100 -15.67 3.19 -3.73
CA GLU A 100 -16.60 3.95 -2.88
C GLU A 100 -16.24 5.44 -2.86
N HIS A 101 -16.41 6.12 -4.01
CA HIS A 101 -16.03 7.53 -4.14
C HIS A 101 -16.93 8.52 -3.39
N ASP A 102 -18.16 8.13 -3.03
CA ASP A 102 -19.15 9.08 -2.52
C ASP A 102 -18.93 9.49 -1.07
N ASN A 103 -18.25 8.64 -0.29
CA ASN A 103 -18.03 8.85 1.14
C ASN A 103 -16.67 8.34 1.62
N PHE A 104 -15.65 8.36 0.77
CA PHE A 104 -14.31 7.85 1.09
C PHE A 104 -13.75 8.51 2.36
N LEU A 105 -13.42 7.70 3.38
CA LEU A 105 -12.98 8.16 4.71
C LEU A 105 -13.95 9.13 5.39
N GLY A 106 -15.24 9.06 5.10
CA GLY A 106 -16.24 9.97 5.66
C GLY A 106 -16.23 11.38 5.04
N LEU A 107 -15.48 11.59 3.96
CA LEU A 107 -15.48 12.84 3.21
C LEU A 107 -16.75 12.95 2.36
N ASN A 108 -17.19 14.19 2.08
CA ASN A 108 -18.24 14.39 1.09
C ASN A 108 -17.74 13.97 -0.31
N GLN A 109 -18.66 13.73 -1.24
CA GLN A 109 -18.40 13.26 -2.59
C GLN A 109 -17.32 14.07 -3.32
N HIS A 110 -17.37 15.41 -3.23
CA HIS A 110 -16.40 16.27 -3.90
C HIS A 110 -14.96 16.02 -3.45
N TYR A 111 -14.71 16.00 -2.13
CA TYR A 111 -13.37 15.75 -1.58
C TYR A 111 -12.96 14.30 -1.69
N SER A 112 -13.91 13.36 -1.62
CA SER A 112 -13.67 11.94 -1.89
C SER A 112 -13.12 11.73 -3.29
N ASN A 113 -13.78 12.29 -4.29
CA ASN A 113 -13.35 12.19 -5.69
C ASN A 113 -11.96 12.80 -5.92
N ILE A 114 -11.69 13.97 -5.32
CA ILE A 114 -10.36 14.60 -5.41
C ILE A 114 -9.29 13.67 -4.82
N LEU A 115 -9.53 13.12 -3.64
CA LEU A 115 -8.53 12.28 -2.95
C LEU A 115 -8.30 10.96 -3.68
N CYS A 116 -9.36 10.27 -4.09
CA CYS A 116 -9.26 9.02 -4.85
C CYS A 116 -8.55 9.22 -6.18
N HIS A 117 -8.92 10.26 -6.93
CA HIS A 117 -8.27 10.61 -8.20
C HIS A 117 -6.77 10.88 -8.02
N ARG A 118 -6.39 11.57 -6.96
CA ARG A 118 -4.99 11.85 -6.65
C ARG A 118 -4.20 10.58 -6.34
N LEU A 119 -4.75 9.69 -5.52
CA LEU A 119 -4.12 8.42 -5.18
C LEU A 119 -3.90 7.53 -6.42
N LEU A 120 -4.89 7.46 -7.31
CA LEU A 120 -4.81 6.70 -8.56
C LEU A 120 -3.79 7.28 -9.55
N ASN A 121 -3.55 8.59 -9.52
CA ASN A 121 -2.62 9.26 -10.43
C ASN A 121 -1.19 9.43 -9.87
N MET A 122 -0.87 8.83 -8.75
CA MET A 122 0.52 8.71 -8.32
C MET A 122 1.25 7.76 -9.27
N ASP A 123 2.22 8.27 -10.03
CA ASP A 123 2.83 7.60 -11.19
C ASP A 123 4.00 6.68 -10.83
N GLN A 124 4.66 6.89 -9.69
CA GLN A 124 5.76 6.07 -9.22
C GLN A 124 5.30 5.02 -8.21
N HIS A 125 6.12 4.00 -7.98
CA HIS A 125 5.86 2.98 -6.95
C HIS A 125 6.53 3.30 -5.61
N LEU A 126 7.57 4.11 -5.62
CA LEU A 126 8.34 4.41 -4.42
C LEU A 126 8.49 5.91 -4.21
N TYR A 127 8.13 6.36 -3.01
CA TYR A 127 8.19 7.76 -2.61
C TYR A 127 8.89 7.91 -1.26
N HIS A 128 9.48 9.07 -1.03
CA HIS A 128 9.97 9.45 0.29
C HIS A 128 8.85 10.09 1.10
N VAL A 129 8.59 9.58 2.31
CA VAL A 129 7.64 10.16 3.27
C VAL A 129 8.39 10.74 4.47
N GLY A 130 7.92 11.86 4.98
CA GLY A 130 8.51 12.46 6.18
C GLY A 130 8.15 11.68 7.45
N SER A 131 8.94 11.89 8.50
CA SER A 131 8.66 11.32 9.83
C SER A 131 7.31 11.80 10.40
N SER A 132 6.85 12.98 10.00
CA SER A 132 5.53 13.52 10.38
C SER A 132 4.38 12.68 9.85
N GLN A 133 4.42 12.22 8.58
CA GLN A 133 3.40 11.35 8.01
C GLN A 133 3.37 9.99 8.72
N ILE A 134 4.54 9.41 9.01
CA ILE A 134 4.65 8.15 9.77
C ILE A 134 4.07 8.33 11.19
N SER A 135 4.38 9.46 11.86
CA SER A 135 3.85 9.78 13.19
C SER A 135 2.33 9.92 13.18
N MET A 136 1.79 10.68 12.21
CA MET A 136 0.34 10.84 12.04
C MET A 136 -0.35 9.50 11.75
N LEU A 137 0.24 8.65 10.91
CA LEU A 137 -0.30 7.32 10.60
C LEU A 137 -0.31 6.42 11.84
N ARG A 138 0.74 6.46 12.65
CA ARG A 138 0.81 5.74 13.93
C ARG A 138 -0.26 6.24 14.91
N THR A 139 -0.46 7.54 15.00
CA THR A 139 -1.51 8.15 15.82
C THR A 139 -2.89 7.70 15.34
N ALA A 140 -3.17 7.77 14.03
CA ALA A 140 -4.41 7.29 13.43
C ALA A 140 -4.68 5.83 13.79
N PHE A 141 -3.69 4.97 13.57
CA PHE A 141 -3.77 3.54 13.88
C PHE A 141 -4.11 3.29 15.35
N ASN A 142 -3.46 3.98 16.28
CA ASN A 142 -3.67 3.81 17.72
C ASN A 142 -5.08 4.29 18.14
N LEU A 143 -5.52 5.45 17.67
CA LEU A 143 -6.85 6.00 17.97
C LEU A 143 -7.97 5.08 17.48
N ILE A 144 -7.84 4.55 16.25
CA ILE A 144 -8.82 3.62 15.69
C ILE A 144 -8.76 2.26 16.39
N SER A 145 -7.57 1.79 16.78
CA SER A 145 -7.37 0.45 17.36
C SER A 145 -7.79 0.33 18.80
N TYR A 146 -7.53 1.35 19.60
CA TYR A 146 -7.57 1.28 21.06
C TYR A 146 -8.43 2.37 21.68
N GLY A 147 -8.85 3.34 20.88
CA GLY A 147 -9.63 4.47 21.33
C GLY A 147 -11.12 4.16 21.47
N THR A 148 -11.84 5.14 21.97
CA THR A 148 -13.30 5.19 21.96
C THR A 148 -13.81 5.46 20.53
N GLU A 149 -15.13 5.48 20.34
CA GLU A 149 -15.75 5.87 19.08
C GLU A 149 -15.36 7.32 18.67
N GLY A 150 -15.31 8.23 19.65
CA GLY A 150 -14.86 9.60 19.43
C GLY A 150 -13.38 9.69 19.01
N ASP A 151 -12.51 8.84 19.60
CA ASP A 151 -11.10 8.74 19.20
C ASP A 151 -10.97 8.23 17.77
N SER A 152 -11.84 7.30 17.36
CA SER A 152 -11.86 6.78 15.99
C SER A 152 -12.14 7.87 14.96
N ILE A 153 -13.00 8.84 15.27
CA ILE A 153 -13.24 10.01 14.42
C ILE A 153 -11.92 10.79 14.22
N ALA A 154 -11.22 11.11 15.31
CA ALA A 154 -9.93 11.78 15.24
C ALA A 154 -8.89 10.96 14.45
N GLY A 155 -8.88 9.63 14.66
CA GLY A 155 -8.01 8.71 13.92
C GLY A 155 -8.22 8.75 12.41
N VAL A 156 -9.49 8.80 11.96
CA VAL A 156 -9.85 8.94 10.54
C VAL A 156 -9.39 10.30 9.98
N GLN A 157 -9.50 11.38 10.75
CA GLN A 157 -8.99 12.69 10.32
C GLN A 157 -7.46 12.68 10.12
N TYR A 158 -6.71 12.07 11.05
CA TYR A 158 -5.26 11.88 10.86
C TYR A 158 -4.95 11.05 9.62
N LEU A 159 -5.69 9.96 9.37
CA LEU A 159 -5.53 9.13 8.18
C LEU A 159 -5.78 9.94 6.90
N THR A 160 -6.85 10.74 6.87
CA THR A 160 -7.18 11.64 5.77
C THR A 160 -6.06 12.66 5.52
N CYS A 161 -5.50 13.26 6.57
CA CYS A 161 -4.37 14.19 6.45
C CYS A 161 -3.13 13.51 5.85
N VAL A 162 -2.81 12.28 6.29
CA VAL A 162 -1.71 11.50 5.71
C VAL A 162 -1.92 11.31 4.22
N LEU A 163 -3.08 10.77 3.81
CA LEU A 163 -3.35 10.49 2.40
C LEU A 163 -3.40 11.76 1.54
N ALA A 164 -3.98 12.85 2.04
CA ALA A 164 -4.01 14.13 1.34
C ALA A 164 -2.62 14.73 1.13
N SER A 165 -1.65 14.43 2.01
CA SER A 165 -0.28 14.92 1.90
C SER A 165 0.58 14.17 0.88
N LEU A 166 0.15 12.99 0.38
CA LEU A 166 0.97 12.14 -0.48
C LEU A 166 1.32 12.78 -1.84
N ASN A 167 0.53 13.72 -2.32
CA ASN A 167 0.79 14.40 -3.60
C ASN A 167 2.03 15.29 -3.62
N TYR A 168 2.60 15.58 -2.46
CA TYR A 168 3.77 16.44 -2.33
C TYR A 168 5.05 15.65 -2.10
N LEU A 169 4.99 14.32 -2.29
CA LEU A 169 6.12 13.44 -2.04
C LEU A 169 7.10 13.44 -3.20
N THR A 170 8.37 13.30 -2.87
CA THR A 170 9.43 13.09 -3.86
C THR A 170 9.51 11.61 -4.22
N ALA A 171 9.50 11.31 -5.52
CA ALA A 171 9.69 9.95 -6.02
C ALA A 171 11.11 9.45 -5.73
N VAL A 172 11.23 8.17 -5.43
CA VAL A 172 12.49 7.45 -5.29
C VAL A 172 12.64 6.53 -6.51
N PRO A 173 13.75 6.59 -7.26
CA PRO A 173 13.95 5.74 -8.42
C PRO A 173 13.89 4.24 -8.08
N ALA A 174 13.44 3.44 -9.04
CA ALA A 174 13.57 1.98 -8.98
C ALA A 174 15.06 1.58 -8.92
N GLN A 175 15.36 0.47 -8.24
CA GLN A 175 16.76 0.07 -8.06
C GLN A 175 17.30 -0.76 -9.21
N GLU A 176 16.48 -1.59 -9.84
CA GLU A 176 16.88 -2.47 -10.96
C GLU A 176 15.65 -2.82 -11.81
N GLU A 177 15.81 -2.72 -13.11
CA GLU A 177 14.95 -3.43 -14.07
C GLU A 177 15.63 -4.77 -14.38
N ILE A 178 15.02 -5.86 -13.93
CA ILE A 178 15.49 -7.19 -14.28
C ILE A 178 14.63 -7.64 -15.48
N ASN A 179 15.19 -7.57 -16.68
CA ASN A 179 14.66 -8.26 -17.84
C ASN A 179 14.85 -9.77 -17.61
N GLU A 180 14.06 -10.36 -16.74
CA GLU A 180 13.90 -11.81 -16.76
C GLU A 180 13.11 -12.11 -18.03
N GLN A 181 13.77 -12.70 -19.03
CA GLN A 181 13.07 -13.45 -20.06
C GLN A 181 12.36 -14.60 -19.32
N LEU A 182 11.17 -14.29 -18.80
CA LEU A 182 10.28 -15.30 -18.23
C LEU A 182 10.18 -16.42 -19.26
N ASN A 183 10.38 -17.68 -18.86
CA ASN A 183 10.09 -18.83 -19.70
C ASN A 183 8.84 -18.51 -20.51
N SER A 184 8.88 -18.71 -21.82
CA SER A 184 7.85 -18.23 -22.76
C SER A 184 6.43 -18.49 -22.30
N ASP A 185 6.19 -19.58 -21.57
CA ASP A 185 4.90 -20.01 -21.06
C ASP A 185 4.38 -19.15 -19.91
N ILE A 186 5.27 -18.73 -18.99
CA ILE A 186 4.90 -17.82 -17.88
C ILE A 186 4.67 -16.42 -18.43
N GLY A 187 5.47 -15.99 -19.40
CA GLY A 187 5.28 -14.70 -20.08
C GLY A 187 3.96 -14.63 -20.83
N HIS A 188 3.57 -15.70 -21.50
CA HIS A 188 2.27 -15.83 -22.18
C HIS A 188 1.10 -15.86 -21.18
N ALA A 189 1.23 -16.59 -20.07
CA ALA A 189 0.21 -16.63 -19.03
C ALA A 189 0.00 -15.25 -18.37
N LEU A 190 1.07 -14.54 -18.06
CA LEU A 190 0.99 -13.19 -17.50
C LEU A 190 0.35 -12.21 -18.47
N LYS A 191 0.75 -12.25 -19.75
CA LYS A 191 0.16 -11.41 -20.79
C LYS A 191 -1.33 -11.72 -21.01
N TYR A 192 -1.71 -13.01 -20.93
CA TYR A 192 -3.10 -13.43 -20.99
C TYR A 192 -3.90 -12.88 -19.81
N ILE A 193 -3.36 -12.97 -18.59
CA ILE A 193 -3.98 -12.43 -17.38
C ILE A 193 -4.15 -10.91 -17.51
N GLU A 194 -3.11 -10.17 -17.90
CA GLU A 194 -3.16 -8.72 -18.08
C GLU A 194 -4.21 -8.27 -19.12
N GLN A 195 -4.44 -9.07 -20.17
CA GLN A 195 -5.39 -8.76 -21.24
C GLN A 195 -6.84 -9.18 -20.95
N ASN A 196 -7.08 -10.07 -19.99
CA ASN A 196 -8.39 -10.64 -19.68
C ASN A 196 -8.85 -10.37 -18.24
N ILE A 197 -8.21 -9.47 -17.53
CA ILE A 197 -8.69 -8.96 -16.24
C ILE A 197 -9.72 -7.87 -16.55
N GLU A 198 -11.01 -8.19 -16.38
CA GLU A 198 -12.13 -7.25 -16.33
C GLU A 198 -12.45 -6.83 -14.91
#